data_71ed0992afa65070ea3f130346c3daf1
#
_entry.id   71ed0992afa65070ea3f130346c3daf1
#
_cell.length_a   1.000
_cell.length_b   1.000
_cell.length_c   1.000
_cell.angle_alpha   90.00
_cell.angle_beta   90.00
_cell.angle_gamma   90.00
#
_symmetry.space_group_name_H-M   'P 1'
#
loop_
_entity.id
_entity.type
_entity.pdbx_description
1 polymer ?
#
loop_
_entity_poly.entity_id
_entity_poly.type
_entity_poly.pdbx_seq_one_letter_code
_entity_poly.pdbx_strand_id
1 'polypeptide(L)'
;MTLQLRYAAKSDVGLVRQGNEDSGYAGPRLLMVADGMGGHAAGELASATAVAIVSDLDVHPPTDTEVLSELSSSIDDAGDSIGATIESDPELAGMGTTVTGVFWLDGRLAIVHVGDSRAYLLRDGELMQLTHDHTYVQTLVDAGRITEDEAAVHPRRSLLMRALDGVNPVEADLSIREARVGDRLMLCTDGLSGVMSSEEIATRLRDGDPTGAVTRLVDFALERGAPDNVTVVVADVIEVADTEAPSVVTAADRVVVGAAGEPRVRFRLPHVRFPDDAQPDPDRPDAPPPVDGGPPTAEQPLIDSELIVPAAETARRTAARDAADTALRRRRRRKRIITWSIVGVLILALAGALMVTRAWISTQWYVAVNGSAGTGTIAIYNGVPGTLLGVNLSSLDTESTVTVGELPLFDQELVSKGIPASSLDDAQRIVDELSTRATACKAVFPPAGCPGATT
;
A
#
# COMPACT_ATOMS: atom_id res chain seq x y z
N MET A 1 -6.08 41.06 -18.26
CA MET A 1 -5.80 40.44 -16.95
C MET A 1 -5.90 38.95 -17.10
N THR A 2 -4.85 38.23 -16.72
CA THR A 2 -4.73 36.79 -16.91
C THR A 2 -4.77 36.09 -15.54
N LEU A 3 -5.45 34.95 -15.45
CA LEU A 3 -5.47 34.14 -14.22
C LEU A 3 -4.22 33.28 -14.15
N GLN A 4 -3.61 33.18 -12.95
CA GLN A 4 -2.41 32.39 -12.70
C GLN A 4 -2.47 31.72 -11.35
N LEU A 5 -1.62 30.70 -11.18
CA LEU A 5 -1.40 30.06 -9.89
C LEU A 5 -0.20 30.68 -9.18
N ARG A 6 -0.37 31.04 -7.91
CA ARG A 6 0.71 31.35 -6.98
C ARG A 6 0.82 30.18 -6.00
N TYR A 7 1.91 29.46 -6.00
CA TYR A 7 2.03 28.15 -5.34
C TYR A 7 3.24 28.02 -4.45
N ALA A 8 3.18 27.03 -3.56
CA ALA A 8 4.28 26.55 -2.74
C ALA A 8 4.09 25.05 -2.47
N ALA A 9 5.20 24.37 -2.21
CA ALA A 9 5.22 22.98 -1.78
C ALA A 9 6.18 22.77 -0.60
N LYS A 10 5.87 21.82 0.30
CA LYS A 10 6.74 21.41 1.38
C LYS A 10 6.54 19.91 1.61
N SER A 11 7.63 19.21 1.86
CA SER A 11 7.64 17.78 2.25
C SER A 11 8.52 17.59 3.46
N ASP A 12 8.11 16.69 4.36
CA ASP A 12 8.84 16.32 5.56
C ASP A 12 8.79 14.80 5.77
N VAL A 13 9.85 14.22 6.30
CA VAL A 13 9.96 12.76 6.58
C VAL A 13 8.97 12.30 7.65
N GLY A 14 8.47 13.23 8.48
CA GLY A 14 7.71 12.89 9.67
C GLY A 14 8.60 12.40 10.81
N LEU A 15 7.98 11.90 11.90
CA LEU A 15 8.71 11.59 13.13
C LEU A 15 9.07 10.10 13.30
N VAL A 16 8.53 9.21 12.46
CA VAL A 16 8.70 7.75 12.60
C VAL A 16 9.44 7.12 11.43
N ARG A 17 9.26 7.61 10.22
CA ARG A 17 9.90 7.08 9.02
C ARG A 17 11.39 7.42 8.99
N GLN A 18 12.22 6.60 8.32
CA GLN A 18 13.66 6.80 8.17
C GLN A 18 14.03 7.49 6.85
N GLY A 19 13.14 7.52 5.89
CA GLY A 19 13.29 8.10 4.57
C GLY A 19 12.00 8.76 4.13
N ASN A 20 12.10 9.64 3.16
CA ASN A 20 10.94 10.24 2.52
C ASN A 20 10.62 9.45 1.24
N GLU A 21 9.47 8.81 1.22
CA GLU A 21 8.93 8.08 0.07
C GLU A 21 7.90 8.93 -0.70
N ASP A 22 7.45 10.06 -0.12
CA ASP A 22 6.60 11.02 -0.80
C ASP A 22 7.37 11.85 -1.82
N SER A 23 6.67 12.27 -2.87
CA SER A 23 7.14 13.28 -3.83
C SER A 23 6.06 14.32 -4.09
N GLY A 24 6.47 15.57 -4.33
CA GLY A 24 5.56 16.65 -4.66
C GLY A 24 6.13 17.55 -5.74
N TYR A 25 5.23 18.11 -6.53
CA TYR A 25 5.53 19.06 -7.59
C TYR A 25 4.57 20.27 -7.57
N ALA A 26 5.11 21.46 -7.73
CA ALA A 26 4.32 22.66 -7.96
C ALA A 26 4.96 23.49 -9.05
N GLY A 27 4.19 23.75 -10.10
CA GLY A 27 4.58 24.53 -11.25
C GLY A 27 3.43 25.43 -11.74
N PRO A 28 3.69 26.23 -12.77
CA PRO A 28 2.73 27.20 -13.28
C PRO A 28 1.41 26.59 -13.77
N ARG A 29 1.44 25.33 -14.23
CA ARG A 29 0.27 24.64 -14.77
C ARG A 29 -0.06 23.35 -14.03
N LEU A 30 0.86 22.75 -13.30
CA LEU A 30 0.65 21.49 -12.62
C LEU A 30 0.99 21.58 -11.13
N LEU A 31 0.08 21.10 -10.32
CA LEU A 31 0.28 20.79 -8.88
C LEU A 31 0.12 19.30 -8.71
N MET A 32 1.01 18.64 -7.98
CA MET A 32 0.94 17.19 -7.82
C MET A 32 1.56 16.75 -6.50
N VAL A 33 0.99 15.67 -5.92
CA VAL A 33 1.58 14.87 -4.85
C VAL A 33 1.51 13.39 -5.23
N ALA A 34 2.48 12.63 -4.74
CA ALA A 34 2.59 11.19 -4.93
C ALA A 34 3.15 10.57 -3.65
N ASP A 35 2.40 9.64 -3.05
CA ASP A 35 2.76 8.91 -1.85
C ASP A 35 3.33 7.56 -2.25
N GLY A 36 4.62 7.37 -2.00
CA GLY A 36 5.35 6.18 -2.39
C GLY A 36 5.23 5.07 -1.37
N MET A 37 4.89 3.88 -1.82
CA MET A 37 4.78 2.70 -0.99
C MET A 37 5.69 1.58 -1.47
N GLY A 38 6.17 0.76 -0.52
CA GLY A 38 6.98 -0.42 -0.81
C GLY A 38 8.00 -0.71 0.30
N GLY A 39 8.49 -1.96 0.36
CA GLY A 39 9.55 -2.34 1.30
C GLY A 39 10.94 -1.91 0.82
N HIS A 40 11.86 -1.57 1.73
CA HIS A 40 13.30 -1.37 1.46
C HIS A 40 13.69 -0.27 0.45
N ALA A 41 13.17 0.94 0.61
CA ALA A 41 13.51 2.10 -0.22
C ALA A 41 13.07 1.99 -1.69
N ALA A 42 11.87 1.45 -1.91
CA ALA A 42 11.28 1.28 -3.23
C ALA A 42 10.20 2.35 -3.51
N GLY A 43 9.45 2.79 -2.49
CA GLY A 43 8.42 3.82 -2.62
C GLY A 43 8.95 5.15 -3.12
N GLU A 44 10.15 5.56 -2.68
CA GLU A 44 10.82 6.78 -3.13
C GLU A 44 11.06 6.81 -4.65
N LEU A 45 11.34 5.63 -5.25
CA LEU A 45 11.55 5.54 -6.70
C LEU A 45 10.23 5.61 -7.46
N ALA A 46 9.18 4.98 -6.95
CA ALA A 46 7.87 4.97 -7.58
C ALA A 46 7.27 6.38 -7.60
N SER A 47 7.24 7.08 -6.45
CA SER A 47 6.71 8.44 -6.35
C SER A 47 7.51 9.44 -7.18
N ALA A 48 8.87 9.34 -7.17
CA ALA A 48 9.72 10.20 -7.97
C ALA A 48 9.53 9.96 -9.49
N THR A 49 9.36 8.71 -9.92
CA THR A 49 9.07 8.35 -11.32
C THR A 49 7.75 8.97 -11.77
N ALA A 50 6.69 8.83 -10.97
CA ALA A 50 5.39 9.39 -11.28
C ALA A 50 5.44 10.92 -11.39
N VAL A 51 6.09 11.61 -10.42
CA VAL A 51 6.25 13.07 -10.46
C VAL A 51 7.05 13.49 -11.70
N ALA A 52 8.13 12.83 -12.05
CA ALA A 52 8.96 13.20 -13.19
C ALA A 52 8.20 13.07 -14.52
N ILE A 53 7.45 11.99 -14.72
CA ILE A 53 6.71 11.74 -15.97
C ILE A 53 5.52 12.68 -16.11
N VAL A 54 4.69 12.79 -15.07
CA VAL A 54 3.48 13.64 -15.14
C VAL A 54 3.83 15.12 -15.20
N SER A 55 4.92 15.55 -14.56
CA SER A 55 5.36 16.94 -14.60
C SER A 55 5.92 17.41 -15.95
N ASP A 56 6.18 16.49 -16.88
CA ASP A 56 6.50 16.84 -18.28
C ASP A 56 5.36 17.62 -18.96
N LEU A 57 4.11 17.37 -18.56
CA LEU A 57 2.94 18.14 -19.02
C LEU A 57 3.00 19.63 -18.67
N ASP A 58 3.73 20.02 -17.63
CA ASP A 58 3.96 21.44 -17.30
C ASP A 58 5.05 22.08 -18.17
N VAL A 59 5.96 21.26 -18.71
CA VAL A 59 7.00 21.67 -19.67
C VAL A 59 6.45 21.73 -21.09
N HIS A 60 5.68 20.71 -21.47
CA HIS A 60 5.06 20.53 -22.77
C HIS A 60 3.53 20.49 -22.62
N PRO A 61 2.88 21.65 -22.38
CA PRO A 61 1.47 21.66 -22.04
C PRO A 61 0.60 21.19 -23.22
N PRO A 62 -0.34 20.26 -22.96
CA PRO A 62 -1.33 19.82 -23.94
C PRO A 62 -2.31 20.95 -24.27
N THR A 63 -3.04 20.77 -25.36
CA THR A 63 -4.19 21.68 -25.67
C THR A 63 -5.34 21.39 -24.69
N ASP A 64 -6.22 22.37 -24.51
CA ASP A 64 -7.39 22.29 -23.63
C ASP A 64 -8.30 21.07 -23.92
N THR A 65 -8.34 20.63 -25.18
CA THR A 65 -9.16 19.48 -25.60
C THR A 65 -8.49 18.13 -25.35
N GLU A 66 -7.18 18.12 -25.21
CA GLU A 66 -6.37 16.90 -25.05
C GLU A 66 -5.95 16.64 -23.61
N VAL A 67 -6.09 17.61 -22.72
CA VAL A 67 -5.55 17.55 -21.36
C VAL A 67 -5.96 16.30 -20.57
N LEU A 68 -7.22 15.86 -20.65
CA LEU A 68 -7.64 14.66 -19.92
C LEU A 68 -7.05 13.39 -20.51
N SER A 69 -6.91 13.31 -21.84
CA SER A 69 -6.25 12.17 -22.49
C SER A 69 -4.75 12.12 -22.18
N GLU A 70 -4.09 13.29 -22.19
CA GLU A 70 -2.67 13.39 -21.87
C GLU A 70 -2.40 13.10 -20.38
N LEU A 71 -3.26 13.56 -19.47
CA LEU A 71 -3.18 13.17 -18.06
C LEU A 71 -3.36 11.65 -17.88
N SER A 72 -4.33 11.04 -18.56
CA SER A 72 -4.50 9.59 -18.52
C SER A 72 -3.28 8.86 -19.06
N SER A 73 -2.78 9.28 -20.23
CA SER A 73 -1.61 8.66 -20.85
C SER A 73 -0.36 8.79 -19.98
N SER A 74 -0.16 9.94 -19.32
CA SER A 74 0.99 10.13 -18.42
C SER A 74 0.91 9.24 -17.17
N ILE A 75 -0.28 8.88 -16.70
CA ILE A 75 -0.46 7.89 -15.63
C ILE A 75 -0.08 6.48 -16.12
N ASP A 76 -0.51 6.11 -17.33
CA ASP A 76 -0.14 4.82 -17.94
C ASP A 76 1.38 4.73 -18.14
N ASP A 77 2.00 5.79 -18.71
CA ASP A 77 3.44 5.88 -18.91
C ASP A 77 4.22 5.78 -17.58
N ALA A 78 3.72 6.40 -16.52
CA ALA A 78 4.31 6.30 -15.18
C ALA A 78 4.21 4.86 -14.64
N GLY A 79 3.07 4.19 -14.83
CA GLY A 79 2.87 2.80 -14.48
C GLY A 79 3.84 1.88 -15.24
N ASP A 80 3.96 2.05 -16.54
CA ASP A 80 4.87 1.28 -17.39
C ASP A 80 6.34 1.48 -16.98
N SER A 81 6.74 2.71 -16.65
CA SER A 81 8.10 3.02 -16.18
C SER A 81 8.40 2.38 -14.83
N ILE A 82 7.43 2.37 -13.90
CA ILE A 82 7.53 1.67 -12.62
C ILE A 82 7.69 0.16 -12.89
N GLY A 83 6.87 -0.42 -13.78
CA GLY A 83 6.94 -1.83 -14.18
C GLY A 83 8.31 -2.19 -14.77
N ALA A 84 8.83 -1.39 -15.70
CA ALA A 84 10.15 -1.58 -16.29
C ALA A 84 11.27 -1.51 -15.23
N THR A 85 11.13 -0.65 -14.24
CA THR A 85 12.09 -0.55 -13.12
C THR A 85 12.07 -1.82 -12.26
N ILE A 86 10.88 -2.37 -11.97
CA ILE A 86 10.73 -3.65 -11.25
C ILE A 86 11.32 -4.82 -12.06
N GLU A 87 11.09 -4.86 -13.37
CA GLU A 87 11.66 -5.90 -14.24
C GLU A 87 13.19 -5.85 -14.25
N SER A 88 13.79 -4.65 -14.21
CA SER A 88 15.24 -4.48 -14.17
C SER A 88 15.85 -4.83 -12.81
N ASP A 89 15.12 -4.66 -11.72
CA ASP A 89 15.53 -4.99 -10.34
C ASP A 89 14.36 -5.62 -9.56
N PRO A 90 14.19 -6.95 -9.62
CA PRO A 90 13.11 -7.65 -8.92
C PRO A 90 13.12 -7.50 -7.39
N GLU A 91 14.20 -6.97 -6.78
CA GLU A 91 14.20 -6.62 -5.35
C GLU A 91 13.25 -5.44 -5.03
N LEU A 92 12.83 -4.69 -6.06
CA LEU A 92 11.87 -3.58 -5.98
C LEU A 92 10.40 -4.03 -6.13
N ALA A 93 10.15 -5.34 -6.28
CA ALA A 93 8.79 -5.86 -6.42
C ALA A 93 7.91 -5.44 -5.22
N GLY A 94 6.72 -4.96 -5.54
CA GLY A 94 5.78 -4.41 -4.55
C GLY A 94 5.95 -2.91 -4.29
N MET A 95 6.83 -2.22 -5.03
CA MET A 95 6.81 -0.75 -5.04
C MET A 95 5.60 -0.24 -5.80
N GLY A 96 5.13 0.92 -5.41
CA GLY A 96 4.05 1.63 -6.08
C GLY A 96 3.92 3.04 -5.53
N THR A 97 2.95 3.78 -6.05
CA THR A 97 2.67 5.14 -5.59
C THR A 97 1.23 5.53 -5.84
N THR A 98 0.73 6.46 -5.03
CA THR A 98 -0.47 7.22 -5.36
C THR A 98 -0.13 8.33 -6.36
N VAL A 99 -1.12 8.91 -7.01
CA VAL A 99 -0.99 10.14 -7.80
C VAL A 99 -2.22 11.00 -7.60
N THR A 100 -2.03 12.23 -7.14
CA THR A 100 -3.08 13.26 -7.12
C THR A 100 -2.52 14.52 -7.74
N GLY A 101 -3.10 14.92 -8.88
CA GLY A 101 -2.65 16.06 -9.66
C GLY A 101 -3.79 17.00 -10.06
N VAL A 102 -3.48 18.28 -10.17
CA VAL A 102 -4.37 19.32 -10.68
C VAL A 102 -3.63 20.10 -11.76
N PHE A 103 -4.13 20.02 -12.99
CA PHE A 103 -3.61 20.77 -14.13
C PHE A 103 -4.46 22.01 -14.38
N TRP A 104 -3.79 23.17 -14.49
CA TRP A 104 -4.41 24.46 -14.71
C TRP A 104 -4.71 24.70 -16.19
N LEU A 105 -5.96 25.06 -16.50
CA LEU A 105 -6.48 25.30 -17.84
C LEU A 105 -7.15 26.67 -17.91
N ASP A 106 -6.44 27.74 -17.65
CA ASP A 106 -6.94 29.11 -17.74
C ASP A 106 -8.41 29.30 -17.26
N GLY A 107 -8.58 29.19 -15.94
CA GLY A 107 -9.90 29.27 -15.28
C GLY A 107 -10.60 27.90 -15.08
N ARG A 108 -9.97 26.81 -15.45
CA ARG A 108 -10.45 25.45 -15.17
C ARG A 108 -9.33 24.59 -14.57
N LEU A 109 -9.72 23.59 -13.80
CA LEU A 109 -8.86 22.61 -13.15
C LEU A 109 -9.15 21.24 -13.74
N ALA A 110 -8.21 20.64 -14.43
CA ALA A 110 -8.28 19.22 -14.76
C ALA A 110 -7.61 18.43 -13.63
N ILE A 111 -8.34 17.50 -13.03
CA ILE A 111 -7.93 16.72 -11.87
C ILE A 111 -7.67 15.29 -12.32
N VAL A 112 -6.55 14.73 -11.89
CA VAL A 112 -6.21 13.31 -12.03
C VAL A 112 -5.96 12.72 -10.66
N HIS A 113 -6.51 11.52 -10.40
CA HIS A 113 -6.39 10.91 -9.07
C HIS A 113 -6.32 9.39 -9.11
N VAL A 114 -5.35 8.84 -8.37
CA VAL A 114 -5.18 7.42 -8.05
C VAL A 114 -4.67 7.32 -6.60
N GLY A 115 -5.37 6.61 -5.74
CA GLY A 115 -4.93 6.36 -4.36
C GLY A 115 -5.76 7.08 -3.30
N ASP A 116 -5.14 7.50 -2.20
CA ASP A 116 -5.75 8.17 -1.05
C ASP A 116 -5.06 9.48 -0.64
N SER A 117 -4.08 9.93 -1.43
CA SER A 117 -3.68 11.33 -1.40
C SER A 117 -4.83 12.21 -1.85
N ARG A 118 -4.98 13.40 -1.31
CA ARG A 118 -6.20 14.18 -1.48
C ARG A 118 -5.95 15.56 -2.12
N ALA A 119 -6.91 16.03 -2.90
CA ALA A 119 -7.01 17.40 -3.36
C ALA A 119 -8.23 18.09 -2.76
N TYR A 120 -8.04 19.33 -2.31
CA TYR A 120 -9.07 20.16 -1.71
C TYR A 120 -9.15 21.53 -2.39
N LEU A 121 -10.34 22.11 -2.37
CA LEU A 121 -10.61 23.47 -2.77
C LEU A 121 -11.19 24.26 -1.58
N LEU A 122 -10.53 25.32 -1.19
CA LEU A 122 -11.06 26.31 -0.25
C LEU A 122 -11.62 27.49 -1.07
N ARG A 123 -12.94 27.65 -1.03
CA ARG A 123 -13.69 28.73 -1.71
C ARG A 123 -14.67 29.36 -0.73
N ASP A 124 -14.71 30.66 -0.66
CA ASP A 124 -15.64 31.42 0.19
C ASP A 124 -15.61 30.98 1.67
N GLY A 125 -14.48 30.48 2.16
CA GLY A 125 -14.28 29.97 3.51
C GLY A 125 -14.71 28.53 3.74
N GLU A 126 -15.25 27.83 2.75
CA GLU A 126 -15.62 26.42 2.79
C GLU A 126 -14.55 25.54 2.14
N LEU A 127 -14.14 24.48 2.83
CA LEU A 127 -13.20 23.46 2.32
C LEU A 127 -13.98 22.29 1.73
N MET A 128 -13.72 21.99 0.48
CA MET A 128 -14.32 20.89 -0.26
C MET A 128 -13.23 19.91 -0.73
N GLN A 129 -13.35 18.63 -0.43
CA GLN A 129 -12.50 17.59 -1.02
C GLN A 129 -12.93 17.36 -2.47
N LEU A 130 -11.97 17.38 -3.40
CA LEU A 130 -12.20 17.23 -4.84
C LEU A 130 -12.00 15.77 -5.31
N THR A 131 -11.22 14.99 -4.59
CA THR A 131 -10.88 13.59 -4.86
C THR A 131 -11.71 12.63 -4.02
N HIS A 132 -11.82 11.39 -4.45
CA HIS A 132 -12.48 10.31 -3.72
C HIS A 132 -11.47 9.20 -3.43
N ASP A 133 -11.26 8.87 -2.17
CA ASP A 133 -10.18 7.98 -1.77
C ASP A 133 -10.37 6.55 -2.32
N HIS A 134 -9.34 5.98 -2.91
CA HIS A 134 -9.36 4.59 -3.38
C HIS A 134 -8.91 3.63 -2.27
N THR A 135 -9.59 3.66 -1.13
CA THR A 135 -9.32 2.78 0.01
C THR A 135 -10.44 1.76 0.24
N TYR A 136 -10.10 0.67 0.92
CA TYR A 136 -11.09 -0.31 1.34
C TYR A 136 -12.17 0.31 2.23
N VAL A 137 -11.78 1.19 3.16
CA VAL A 137 -12.74 1.82 4.08
C VAL A 137 -13.69 2.75 3.35
N GLN A 138 -13.22 3.47 2.32
CA GLN A 138 -14.08 4.31 1.50
C GLN A 138 -15.14 3.49 0.78
N THR A 139 -14.82 2.29 0.28
CA THR A 139 -15.84 1.40 -0.31
C THR A 139 -16.92 0.97 0.68
N LEU A 140 -16.58 0.89 1.99
CA LEU A 140 -17.56 0.59 3.04
C LEU A 140 -18.44 1.80 3.37
N VAL A 141 -17.86 3.01 3.35
CA VAL A 141 -18.60 4.28 3.53
C VAL A 141 -19.60 4.46 2.37
N ASP A 142 -19.16 4.30 1.13
CA ASP A 142 -20.00 4.41 -0.08
C ASP A 142 -21.16 3.41 -0.08
N ALA A 143 -20.90 2.19 0.44
CA ALA A 143 -21.92 1.17 0.62
C ALA A 143 -22.85 1.42 1.83
N GLY A 144 -22.63 2.50 2.59
CA GLY A 144 -23.39 2.83 3.80
C GLY A 144 -23.21 1.81 4.95
N ARG A 145 -22.09 1.07 4.93
CA ARG A 145 -21.79 0.03 5.93
C ARG A 145 -21.09 0.56 7.17
N ILE A 146 -20.36 1.65 7.03
CA ILE A 146 -19.70 2.39 8.11
C ILE A 146 -19.83 3.89 7.85
N THR A 147 -19.70 4.72 8.88
CA THR A 147 -19.63 6.17 8.77
C THR A 147 -18.19 6.62 8.48
N GLU A 148 -18.00 7.89 8.09
CA GLU A 148 -16.66 8.49 7.92
C GLU A 148 -15.85 8.46 9.22
N ASP A 149 -16.49 8.71 10.37
CA ASP A 149 -15.85 8.65 11.69
C ASP A 149 -15.37 7.22 12.03
N GLU A 150 -16.15 6.21 11.69
CA GLU A 150 -15.76 4.81 11.86
C GLU A 150 -14.63 4.42 10.89
N ALA A 151 -14.64 4.95 9.66
CA ALA A 151 -13.58 4.74 8.68
C ALA A 151 -12.24 5.30 9.16
N ALA A 152 -12.24 6.49 9.79
CA ALA A 152 -11.02 7.16 10.28
C ALA A 152 -10.24 6.34 11.32
N VAL A 153 -10.93 5.51 12.13
CA VAL A 153 -10.33 4.64 13.17
C VAL A 153 -10.29 3.16 12.78
N HIS A 154 -10.67 2.82 11.57
CA HIS A 154 -10.77 1.42 11.13
C HIS A 154 -9.37 0.78 11.00
N PRO A 155 -9.17 -0.49 11.43
CA PRO A 155 -7.86 -1.18 11.35
C PRO A 155 -7.27 -1.30 9.94
N ARG A 156 -8.10 -1.22 8.91
CA ARG A 156 -7.71 -1.30 7.49
C ARG A 156 -7.87 0.04 6.76
N ARG A 157 -7.78 1.19 7.46
CA ARG A 157 -7.97 2.50 6.85
C ARG A 157 -6.97 2.81 5.72
N SER A 158 -5.71 2.34 5.86
CA SER A 158 -4.65 2.53 4.88
C SER A 158 -4.55 1.40 3.83
N LEU A 159 -5.61 0.58 3.67
CA LEU A 159 -5.62 -0.45 2.63
C LEU A 159 -6.07 0.15 1.30
N LEU A 160 -5.10 0.43 0.43
CA LEU A 160 -5.35 0.93 -0.91
C LEU A 160 -6.00 -0.14 -1.80
N MET A 161 -6.95 0.29 -2.62
CA MET A 161 -7.62 -0.52 -3.65
C MET A 161 -7.11 -0.20 -5.06
N ARG A 162 -6.49 0.98 -5.26
CA ARG A 162 -5.85 1.40 -6.51
C ARG A 162 -4.57 2.16 -6.19
N ALA A 163 -3.49 1.82 -6.90
CA ALA A 163 -2.20 2.49 -6.87
C ALA A 163 -1.45 2.18 -8.17
N LEU A 164 -0.50 3.03 -8.54
CA LEU A 164 0.43 2.72 -9.62
C LEU A 164 1.49 1.75 -9.11
N ASP A 165 1.36 0.47 -9.43
CA ASP A 165 2.27 -0.60 -8.98
C ASP A 165 3.11 -1.19 -10.13
N GLY A 166 2.92 -0.73 -11.37
CA GLY A 166 3.62 -1.22 -12.56
C GLY A 166 3.25 -2.64 -12.99
N VAL A 167 2.26 -3.28 -12.33
CA VAL A 167 1.82 -4.64 -12.60
C VAL A 167 0.41 -4.66 -13.16
N ASN A 168 -0.47 -3.88 -12.55
CA ASN A 168 -1.89 -3.83 -12.91
C ASN A 168 -2.21 -2.53 -13.66
N PRO A 169 -2.99 -2.59 -14.76
CA PRO A 169 -3.53 -1.38 -15.38
C PRO A 169 -4.38 -0.61 -14.36
N VAL A 170 -4.18 0.68 -14.26
CA VAL A 170 -4.90 1.54 -13.32
C VAL A 170 -5.71 2.57 -14.08
N GLU A 171 -7.02 2.57 -13.87
CA GLU A 171 -7.90 3.62 -14.37
C GLU A 171 -7.88 4.78 -13.37
N ALA A 172 -7.33 5.94 -13.80
CA ALA A 172 -7.32 7.15 -13.00
C ALA A 172 -8.68 7.83 -13.01
N ASP A 173 -9.10 8.37 -11.88
CA ASP A 173 -10.27 9.24 -11.83
C ASP A 173 -9.90 10.60 -12.44
N LEU A 174 -10.65 11.02 -13.46
CA LEU A 174 -10.47 12.27 -14.20
C LEU A 174 -11.69 13.17 -14.08
N SER A 175 -11.48 14.45 -13.79
CA SER A 175 -12.58 15.41 -13.74
C SER A 175 -12.12 16.84 -14.09
N ILE A 176 -13.08 17.68 -14.50
CA ILE A 176 -12.83 19.12 -14.74
C ILE A 176 -13.71 19.93 -13.79
N ARG A 177 -13.13 20.98 -13.18
CA ARG A 177 -13.81 21.92 -12.31
C ARG A 177 -13.52 23.36 -12.75
N GLU A 178 -14.47 24.28 -12.50
CA GLU A 178 -14.24 25.71 -12.69
C GLU A 178 -13.41 26.25 -11.52
N ALA A 179 -12.44 27.12 -11.85
CA ALA A 179 -11.67 27.89 -10.90
C ALA A 179 -12.07 29.35 -10.93
N ARG A 180 -11.92 30.08 -9.82
CA ARG A 180 -12.23 31.49 -9.67
C ARG A 180 -11.10 32.19 -8.93
N VAL A 181 -10.95 33.49 -9.20
CA VAL A 181 -10.06 34.36 -8.41
C VAL A 181 -10.40 34.23 -6.92
N GLY A 182 -9.40 34.04 -6.10
CA GLY A 182 -9.56 33.84 -4.64
C GLY A 182 -9.72 32.40 -4.21
N ASP A 183 -9.84 31.44 -5.14
CA ASP A 183 -9.77 30.02 -4.80
C ASP A 183 -8.39 29.66 -4.27
N ARG A 184 -8.35 28.79 -3.28
CA ARG A 184 -7.11 28.18 -2.79
C ARG A 184 -7.21 26.67 -2.93
N LEU A 185 -6.27 26.09 -3.64
CA LEU A 185 -6.10 24.65 -3.83
C LEU A 185 -5.11 24.12 -2.79
N MET A 186 -5.34 22.91 -2.31
CA MET A 186 -4.39 22.16 -1.50
C MET A 186 -4.39 20.70 -1.93
N LEU A 187 -3.20 20.15 -2.17
CA LEU A 187 -2.98 18.72 -2.35
C LEU A 187 -2.12 18.23 -1.20
N CYS A 188 -2.41 17.04 -0.69
CA CYS A 188 -1.60 16.43 0.36
C CYS A 188 -1.59 14.90 0.30
N THR A 189 -0.53 14.30 0.82
CA THR A 189 -0.45 12.87 1.11
C THR A 189 -1.22 12.54 2.41
N ASP A 190 -1.40 11.25 2.67
CA ASP A 190 -2.16 10.74 3.82
C ASP A 190 -1.52 11.09 5.18
N GLY A 191 -0.20 11.35 5.21
CA GLY A 191 0.49 11.83 6.40
C GLY A 191 -0.03 13.16 6.95
N LEU A 192 -0.67 14.00 6.12
CA LEU A 192 -1.41 15.17 6.61
C LEU A 192 -2.85 14.80 6.97
N SER A 193 -3.62 14.25 6.04
CA SER A 193 -5.05 13.99 6.22
C SER A 193 -5.34 12.86 7.21
N GLY A 194 -4.38 12.01 7.49
CA GLY A 194 -4.46 10.96 8.52
C GLY A 194 -4.31 11.46 9.96
N VAL A 195 -3.78 12.68 10.17
CA VAL A 195 -3.56 13.28 11.50
C VAL A 195 -4.32 14.58 11.73
N MET A 196 -4.97 15.12 10.70
CA MET A 196 -5.75 16.36 10.75
C MET A 196 -7.16 16.16 10.21
N SER A 197 -8.15 16.70 10.92
CA SER A 197 -9.53 16.78 10.40
C SER A 197 -9.66 17.86 9.32
N SER A 198 -10.71 17.75 8.49
CA SER A 198 -11.02 18.77 7.46
C SER A 198 -11.21 20.18 8.05
N GLU A 199 -11.77 20.29 9.24
CA GLU A 199 -11.94 21.59 9.93
C GLU A 199 -10.60 22.20 10.36
N GLU A 200 -9.68 21.39 10.87
CA GLU A 200 -8.32 21.82 11.24
C GLU A 200 -7.51 22.23 10.02
N ILE A 201 -7.63 21.50 8.90
CA ILE A 201 -7.04 21.85 7.60
C ILE A 201 -7.61 23.20 7.14
N ALA A 202 -8.93 23.35 7.08
CA ALA A 202 -9.59 24.58 6.64
C ALA A 202 -9.11 25.79 7.44
N THR A 203 -9.00 25.66 8.75
CA THR A 203 -8.57 26.76 9.64
C THR A 203 -7.16 27.21 9.31
N ARG A 204 -6.22 26.28 9.03
CA ARG A 204 -4.81 26.59 8.75
C ARG A 204 -4.55 27.02 7.31
N LEU A 205 -5.45 26.64 6.43
CA LEU A 205 -5.37 26.97 5.01
C LEU A 205 -5.86 28.40 4.71
N ARG A 206 -6.73 28.99 5.55
CA ARG A 206 -7.41 30.28 5.26
C ARG A 206 -6.46 31.46 5.12
N ASP A 207 -5.44 31.56 5.97
CA ASP A 207 -4.67 32.78 6.14
C ASP A 207 -3.31 32.74 5.44
N GLY A 208 -2.81 33.92 5.07
CA GLY A 208 -1.48 34.14 4.54
C GLY A 208 -1.30 33.67 3.09
N ASP A 209 -0.06 33.64 2.65
CA ASP A 209 0.34 33.15 1.33
C ASP A 209 0.51 31.61 1.30
N PRO A 210 0.67 31.01 0.12
CA PRO A 210 0.88 29.57 -0.01
C PRO A 210 2.09 29.05 0.78
N THR A 211 3.20 29.79 0.83
CA THR A 211 4.42 29.40 1.56
C THR A 211 4.18 29.29 3.07
N GLY A 212 3.47 30.28 3.62
CA GLY A 212 3.06 30.24 5.02
C GLY A 212 2.07 29.11 5.30
N ALA A 213 1.15 28.84 4.37
CA ALA A 213 0.14 27.80 4.51
C ALA A 213 0.78 26.40 4.55
N VAL A 214 1.65 26.03 3.59
CA VAL A 214 2.32 24.71 3.60
C VAL A 214 3.18 24.52 4.85
N THR A 215 3.83 25.60 5.33
CA THR A 215 4.64 25.54 6.55
C THR A 215 3.78 25.23 7.77
N ARG A 216 2.68 25.97 7.98
CA ARG A 216 1.76 25.75 9.11
C ARG A 216 1.13 24.38 9.12
N LEU A 217 0.75 23.86 7.93
CA LEU A 217 0.13 22.55 7.80
C LEU A 217 1.11 21.42 8.16
N VAL A 218 2.31 21.45 7.60
CA VAL A 218 3.35 20.45 7.88
C VAL A 218 3.79 20.52 9.34
N ASP A 219 4.08 21.71 9.86
CA ASP A 219 4.50 21.88 11.26
C ASP A 219 3.43 21.36 12.24
N PHE A 220 2.16 21.62 11.96
CA PHE A 220 1.07 21.10 12.80
C PHE A 220 0.91 19.57 12.70
N ALA A 221 1.11 18.97 11.52
CA ALA A 221 1.13 17.52 11.39
C ALA A 221 2.25 16.90 12.25
N LEU A 222 3.45 17.52 12.24
CA LEU A 222 4.57 17.12 13.10
C LEU A 222 4.23 17.26 14.59
N GLU A 223 3.59 18.36 15.01
CA GLU A 223 3.10 18.53 16.39
C GLU A 223 2.11 17.44 16.81
N ARG A 224 1.35 16.88 15.86
CA ARG A 224 0.43 15.76 16.06
C ARG A 224 1.11 14.39 16.05
N GLY A 225 2.43 14.36 15.88
CA GLY A 225 3.22 13.13 15.90
C GLY A 225 3.34 12.43 14.58
N ALA A 226 3.04 13.10 13.44
CA ALA A 226 3.11 12.60 12.06
C ALA A 226 3.84 11.25 11.91
N PRO A 227 3.15 10.11 11.88
CA PRO A 227 3.79 8.79 11.85
C PRO A 227 4.33 8.44 10.47
N ASP A 228 3.92 9.18 9.46
CA ASP A 228 4.29 9.02 8.05
C ASP A 228 4.95 10.27 7.46
N ASN A 229 5.42 10.17 6.22
CA ASN A 229 5.87 11.30 5.41
C ASN A 229 4.71 12.27 5.21
N VAL A 230 4.98 13.57 5.19
CA VAL A 230 3.96 14.61 5.05
C VAL A 230 4.34 15.52 3.90
N THR A 231 3.57 15.47 2.81
CA THR A 231 3.78 16.33 1.65
C THR A 231 2.54 17.15 1.37
N VAL A 232 2.74 18.46 1.21
CA VAL A 232 1.66 19.43 0.99
C VAL A 232 2.05 20.39 -0.13
N VAL A 233 1.11 20.60 -1.06
CA VAL A 233 1.17 21.62 -2.12
C VAL A 233 -0.02 22.54 -1.95
N VAL A 234 0.20 23.85 -1.95
CA VAL A 234 -0.87 24.88 -1.87
C VAL A 234 -0.72 25.87 -3.02
N ALA A 235 -1.83 26.25 -3.65
CA ALA A 235 -1.84 27.27 -4.67
C ALA A 235 -3.06 28.20 -4.55
N ASP A 236 -2.84 29.49 -4.81
CA ASP A 236 -3.88 30.50 -4.93
C ASP A 236 -4.15 30.81 -6.40
N VAL A 237 -5.42 30.93 -6.77
CA VAL A 237 -5.82 31.48 -8.06
C VAL A 237 -5.85 33.00 -7.94
N ILE A 238 -4.92 33.67 -8.64
CA ILE A 238 -4.76 35.12 -8.60
C ILE A 238 -4.97 35.73 -10.01
N GLU A 239 -5.36 36.98 -10.02
CA GLU A 239 -5.43 37.80 -11.24
C GLU A 239 -4.17 38.65 -11.34
N VAL A 240 -3.50 38.59 -12.49
CA VAL A 240 -2.24 39.31 -12.76
C VAL A 240 -2.44 40.21 -13.98
N ALA A 241 -1.84 41.39 -13.94
CA ALA A 241 -1.87 42.28 -15.11
C ALA A 241 -1.09 41.66 -16.28
N ASP A 242 -1.61 41.75 -17.50
CA ASP A 242 -0.98 41.16 -18.69
C ASP A 242 0.47 41.63 -18.93
N THR A 243 0.83 42.79 -18.39
CA THR A 243 2.19 43.33 -18.44
C THR A 243 3.15 42.70 -17.42
N GLU A 244 2.64 41.97 -16.44
CA GLU A 244 3.39 41.32 -15.37
C GLU A 244 3.42 39.79 -15.50
N ALA A 245 2.63 39.25 -16.43
CA ALA A 245 2.65 37.82 -16.70
C ALA A 245 4.01 37.42 -17.27
N PRO A 246 4.73 36.43 -16.67
CA PRO A 246 6.00 35.97 -17.21
C PRO A 246 5.77 35.41 -18.62
N SER A 247 6.51 35.96 -19.59
CA SER A 247 6.43 35.53 -20.99
C SER A 247 7.08 34.15 -21.23
N VAL A 248 7.90 33.67 -20.26
CA VAL A 248 8.61 32.38 -20.32
C VAL A 248 8.62 31.77 -18.92
N VAL A 249 8.09 30.57 -18.78
CA VAL A 249 8.23 29.74 -17.56
C VAL A 249 9.62 29.14 -17.56
N THR A 250 10.40 29.41 -16.54
CA THR A 250 11.76 28.87 -16.38
C THR A 250 11.77 27.65 -15.43
N ALA A 251 12.85 26.86 -15.46
CA ALA A 251 13.03 25.78 -14.50
C ALA A 251 13.05 26.27 -13.04
N ALA A 252 13.44 27.54 -12.81
CA ALA A 252 13.45 28.16 -11.50
C ALA A 252 12.04 28.43 -10.94
N ASP A 253 11.01 28.41 -11.79
CA ASP A 253 9.62 28.60 -11.39
C ASP A 253 8.96 27.29 -10.94
N ARG A 254 9.68 26.15 -10.98
CA ARG A 254 9.19 24.84 -10.62
C ARG A 254 9.77 24.40 -9.28
N VAL A 255 8.91 23.88 -8.41
CA VAL A 255 9.26 23.41 -7.08
C VAL A 255 9.07 21.91 -7.01
N VAL A 256 10.16 21.16 -6.77
CA VAL A 256 10.15 19.71 -6.56
C VAL A 256 10.56 19.42 -5.14
N VAL A 257 9.73 18.66 -4.40
CA VAL A 257 9.97 18.34 -2.99
C VAL A 257 9.86 16.84 -2.74
N GLY A 258 10.35 16.39 -1.59
CA GLY A 258 10.36 14.97 -1.21
C GLY A 258 11.38 14.16 -1.99
N ALA A 259 11.10 12.88 -2.23
CA ALA A 259 12.01 11.93 -2.88
C ALA A 259 12.45 12.40 -4.28
N ALA A 260 11.53 12.95 -5.08
CA ALA A 260 11.83 13.48 -6.41
C ALA A 260 12.83 14.65 -6.38
N GLY A 261 12.92 15.38 -5.26
CA GLY A 261 13.92 16.45 -5.05
C GLY A 261 15.30 15.95 -4.62
N GLU A 262 15.44 14.66 -4.24
CA GLU A 262 16.69 14.13 -3.71
C GLU A 262 17.64 13.62 -4.80
N PRO A 263 18.89 14.14 -4.87
CA PRO A 263 19.87 13.70 -5.89
C PRO A 263 20.17 12.19 -5.88
N ARG A 264 20.11 11.55 -4.72
CA ARG A 264 20.33 10.10 -4.58
C ARG A 264 19.24 9.27 -5.28
N VAL A 265 17.98 9.75 -5.27
CA VAL A 265 16.85 9.12 -5.93
C VAL A 265 16.96 9.29 -7.44
N ARG A 266 17.23 10.51 -7.90
CA ARG A 266 17.45 10.81 -9.33
C ARG A 266 18.60 10.02 -9.94
N PHE A 267 19.70 9.82 -9.19
CA PHE A 267 20.81 8.99 -9.64
C PHE A 267 20.43 7.52 -9.88
N ARG A 268 19.40 7.01 -9.20
CA ARG A 268 18.86 5.65 -9.39
C ARG A 268 17.86 5.55 -10.56
N LEU A 269 17.45 6.67 -11.12
CA LEU A 269 16.49 6.81 -12.21
C LEU A 269 17.13 7.49 -13.46
N PRO A 270 18.24 6.96 -14.01
CA PRO A 270 19.01 7.65 -15.06
C PRO A 270 18.27 7.78 -16.39
N HIS A 271 17.17 7.03 -16.56
CA HIS A 271 16.31 7.06 -17.75
C HIS A 271 15.10 7.97 -17.60
N VAL A 272 14.89 8.54 -16.42
CA VAL A 272 13.79 9.45 -16.12
C VAL A 272 14.32 10.89 -16.12
N ARG A 273 13.66 11.79 -16.86
CA ARG A 273 14.00 13.22 -16.87
C ARG A 273 13.15 13.96 -15.85
N PHE A 274 13.78 14.85 -15.08
CA PHE A 274 13.09 15.70 -14.14
C PHE A 274 12.88 17.10 -14.75
N PRO A 275 11.80 17.79 -14.44
CA PRO A 275 11.43 19.06 -15.09
C PRO A 275 12.42 20.21 -14.81
N ASP A 276 13.20 20.13 -13.76
CA ASP A 276 14.26 21.07 -13.40
C ASP A 276 15.62 20.75 -14.06
N ASP A 277 15.76 19.55 -14.66
CA ASP A 277 16.94 19.15 -15.45
C ASP A 277 16.84 19.64 -16.91
N ALA A 278 15.69 20.18 -17.33
CA ALA A 278 15.48 20.62 -18.69
C ALA A 278 16.37 21.83 -19.03
N GLN A 279 17.45 21.60 -19.78
CA GLN A 279 18.14 22.66 -20.48
C GLN A 279 17.19 23.27 -21.53
N PRO A 280 17.24 24.59 -21.77
CA PRO A 280 16.44 25.19 -22.85
C PRO A 280 16.79 24.49 -24.18
N ASP A 281 15.77 23.98 -24.85
CA ASP A 281 15.89 23.32 -26.15
C ASP A 281 16.46 24.34 -27.16
N PRO A 282 17.67 24.13 -27.69
CA PRO A 282 18.29 25.06 -28.62
C PRO A 282 17.57 25.16 -29.98
N ASP A 283 16.70 24.20 -30.32
CA ASP A 283 15.95 24.17 -31.58
C ASP A 283 14.53 24.76 -31.47
N ARG A 284 14.16 25.28 -30.30
CA ARG A 284 12.86 25.90 -30.09
C ARG A 284 12.78 27.26 -30.79
N PRO A 285 11.76 27.57 -31.59
CA PRO A 285 11.65 28.82 -32.36
C PRO A 285 11.66 30.11 -31.51
N ASP A 286 11.46 30.00 -30.20
CA ASP A 286 11.43 31.12 -29.24
C ASP A 286 12.70 31.19 -28.37
N ALA A 287 13.73 30.39 -28.63
CA ALA A 287 15.00 30.48 -27.90
C ALA A 287 15.65 31.85 -28.20
N PRO A 288 16.11 32.62 -27.18
CA PRO A 288 16.84 33.85 -27.44
C PRO A 288 18.09 33.51 -28.25
N PRO A 289 18.46 34.37 -29.24
CA PRO A 289 19.63 34.11 -30.07
C PRO A 289 20.87 33.96 -29.19
N PRO A 290 21.77 33.01 -29.54
CA PRO A 290 23.01 32.85 -28.80
C PRO A 290 23.74 34.19 -28.74
N VAL A 291 24.15 34.60 -27.54
CA VAL A 291 24.91 35.82 -27.34
C VAL A 291 26.24 35.65 -28.06
N ASP A 292 26.42 36.37 -29.19
CA ASP A 292 27.67 36.37 -29.93
C ASP A 292 28.80 36.76 -28.99
N GLY A 293 29.64 35.81 -28.64
CA GLY A 293 30.88 36.07 -27.94
C GLY A 293 31.76 36.91 -28.82
N GLY A 294 32.16 38.10 -28.31
CA GLY A 294 33.10 39.00 -28.98
C GLY A 294 34.37 38.28 -29.45
N PRO A 295 35.15 38.89 -30.33
CA PRO A 295 36.26 38.24 -31.03
C PRO A 295 37.30 37.67 -30.04
N PRO A 296 37.86 36.47 -30.34
CA PRO A 296 38.84 35.83 -29.47
C PRO A 296 40.10 36.68 -29.41
N THR A 297 40.45 37.18 -28.23
CA THR A 297 41.71 37.79 -27.96
C THR A 297 42.73 36.73 -27.57
N ALA A 298 43.76 36.61 -28.42
CA ALA A 298 45.09 36.01 -28.19
C ALA A 298 45.16 34.51 -27.81
N GLU A 299 45.86 33.80 -28.68
CA GLU A 299 46.45 32.48 -28.52
C GLU A 299 47.03 32.24 -27.13
N GLN A 300 46.45 31.27 -26.40
CA GLN A 300 47.18 30.57 -25.35
C GLN A 300 47.58 29.19 -25.88
N PRO A 301 48.80 28.73 -25.65
CA PRO A 301 49.26 27.43 -26.14
C PRO A 301 48.53 26.30 -25.44
N LEU A 302 48.13 25.30 -26.24
CA LEU A 302 47.63 24.02 -25.79
C LEU A 302 48.66 23.41 -24.84
N ILE A 303 48.40 23.46 -23.54
CA ILE A 303 49.04 22.58 -22.59
C ILE A 303 48.19 21.31 -22.52
N ASP A 304 48.69 20.26 -23.16
CA ASP A 304 48.30 18.89 -22.92
C ASP A 304 48.52 18.59 -21.42
N SER A 305 47.52 18.85 -20.61
CA SER A 305 47.52 18.37 -19.23
C SER A 305 46.83 17.00 -19.24
N GLU A 306 47.58 15.96 -19.60
CA GLU A 306 47.33 14.65 -19.01
C GLU A 306 47.34 14.84 -17.50
N LEU A 307 46.13 14.89 -16.91
CA LEU A 307 45.94 14.79 -15.47
C LEU A 307 46.40 13.40 -15.04
N ILE A 308 47.74 13.29 -14.78
CA ILE A 308 48.30 12.13 -14.08
C ILE A 308 47.74 12.18 -12.66
N VAL A 309 46.62 11.52 -12.44
CA VAL A 309 46.10 11.23 -11.09
C VAL A 309 47.15 10.38 -10.40
N PRO A 310 47.76 10.82 -9.27
CA PRO A 310 48.81 10.04 -8.61
C PRO A 310 48.29 8.63 -8.33
N ALA A 311 49.07 7.61 -8.70
CA ALA A 311 48.75 6.18 -8.53
C ALA A 311 48.33 5.83 -7.09
N ALA A 312 48.82 6.61 -6.11
CA ALA A 312 48.45 6.48 -4.71
C ALA A 312 46.98 6.88 -4.41
N GLU A 313 46.39 7.81 -5.18
CA GLU A 313 45.02 8.25 -4.99
C GLU A 313 44.05 7.27 -5.64
N THR A 314 44.40 6.73 -6.79
CA THR A 314 43.65 5.64 -7.46
C THR A 314 43.66 4.38 -6.61
N ALA A 315 44.80 4.02 -6.01
CA ALA A 315 44.92 2.87 -5.10
C ALA A 315 44.10 3.06 -3.80
N ARG A 316 43.97 4.28 -3.27
CA ARG A 316 43.12 4.59 -2.10
C ARG A 316 41.66 4.51 -2.45
N ARG A 317 41.23 4.96 -3.64
CA ARG A 317 39.83 4.89 -4.11
C ARG A 317 39.42 3.45 -4.39
N THR A 318 40.28 2.62 -4.96
CA THR A 318 40.01 1.18 -5.17
C THR A 318 39.95 0.43 -3.85
N ALA A 319 40.90 0.66 -2.93
CA ALA A 319 40.88 0.03 -1.60
C ALA A 319 39.62 0.42 -0.77
N ALA A 320 39.17 1.68 -0.87
CA ALA A 320 37.94 2.12 -0.20
C ALA A 320 36.67 1.46 -0.81
N ARG A 321 36.63 1.27 -2.14
CA ARG A 321 35.57 0.54 -2.82
C ARG A 321 35.54 -0.94 -2.42
N ASP A 322 36.67 -1.61 -2.42
CA ASP A 322 36.79 -3.02 -2.02
C ASP A 322 36.41 -3.23 -0.54
N ALA A 323 36.75 -2.27 0.33
CA ALA A 323 36.35 -2.31 1.74
C ALA A 323 34.84 -2.11 1.92
N ALA A 324 34.22 -1.20 1.14
CA ALA A 324 32.78 -0.98 1.14
C ALA A 324 32.01 -2.22 0.60
N ASP A 325 32.48 -2.82 -0.50
CA ASP A 325 31.90 -4.03 -1.07
C ASP A 325 31.99 -5.24 -0.13
N THR A 326 33.12 -5.39 0.56
CA THR A 326 33.28 -6.48 1.55
C THR A 326 32.40 -6.28 2.77
N ALA A 327 32.19 -5.03 3.23
CA ALA A 327 31.26 -4.70 4.31
C ALA A 327 29.81 -4.98 3.91
N LEU A 328 29.40 -4.61 2.69
CA LEU A 328 28.06 -4.89 2.14
C LEU A 328 27.81 -6.39 2.00
N ARG A 329 28.76 -7.17 1.48
CA ARG A 329 28.65 -8.65 1.38
C ARG A 329 28.53 -9.31 2.75
N ARG A 330 29.27 -8.85 3.77
CA ARG A 330 29.15 -9.33 5.17
C ARG A 330 27.78 -9.00 5.75
N ARG A 331 27.24 -7.80 5.49
CA ARG A 331 25.91 -7.36 5.96
C ARG A 331 24.78 -8.18 5.30
N ARG A 332 24.87 -8.43 3.98
CA ARG A 332 23.93 -9.29 3.23
C ARG A 332 23.98 -10.74 3.74
N ARG A 333 25.16 -11.30 3.98
CA ARG A 333 25.31 -12.67 4.53
C ARG A 333 24.71 -12.79 5.92
N ARG A 334 24.93 -11.78 6.79
CA ARG A 334 24.37 -11.75 8.15
C ARG A 334 22.84 -11.66 8.12
N LYS A 335 22.27 -10.82 7.23
CA LYS A 335 20.79 -10.75 7.06
C LYS A 335 20.23 -12.08 6.59
N ARG A 336 20.81 -12.72 5.57
CA ARG A 336 20.37 -14.04 5.11
C ARG A 336 20.41 -15.09 6.22
N ILE A 337 21.46 -15.13 7.02
CA ILE A 337 21.57 -16.07 8.16
C ILE A 337 20.45 -15.80 9.16
N ILE A 338 20.16 -14.54 9.52
CA ILE A 338 19.10 -14.18 10.45
C ILE A 338 17.74 -14.61 9.89
N THR A 339 17.46 -14.32 8.62
CA THR A 339 16.18 -14.69 7.96
C THR A 339 15.99 -16.22 7.98
N TRP A 340 17.01 -16.99 7.58
CA TRP A 340 16.94 -18.44 7.60
C TRP A 340 16.84 -19.02 9.00
N SER A 341 17.44 -18.36 10.00
CA SER A 341 17.29 -18.75 11.41
C SER A 341 15.85 -18.53 11.90
N ILE A 342 15.21 -17.41 11.54
CA ILE A 342 13.81 -17.14 11.90
C ILE A 342 12.88 -18.17 11.23
N VAL A 343 13.09 -18.46 9.95
CA VAL A 343 12.32 -19.49 9.24
C VAL A 343 12.49 -20.86 9.89
N GLY A 344 13.72 -21.23 10.27
CA GLY A 344 14.00 -22.47 10.99
C GLY A 344 13.27 -22.57 12.33
N VAL A 345 13.27 -21.48 13.11
CA VAL A 345 12.54 -21.42 14.39
C VAL A 345 11.02 -21.56 14.18
N LEU A 346 10.46 -20.92 13.16
CA LEU A 346 9.03 -21.04 12.83
C LEU A 346 8.65 -22.47 12.42
N ILE A 347 9.48 -23.14 11.63
CA ILE A 347 9.26 -24.55 11.24
C ILE A 347 9.31 -25.46 12.46
N LEU A 348 10.29 -25.26 13.37
CA LEU A 348 10.38 -26.03 14.62
C LEU A 348 9.18 -25.78 15.54
N ALA A 349 8.72 -24.55 15.65
CA ALA A 349 7.53 -24.19 16.42
C ALA A 349 6.26 -24.85 15.84
N LEU A 350 6.10 -24.86 14.52
CA LEU A 350 5.00 -25.53 13.84
C LEU A 350 5.05 -27.05 14.04
N ALA A 351 6.22 -27.66 13.90
CA ALA A 351 6.41 -29.09 14.14
C ALA A 351 6.10 -29.46 15.62
N GLY A 352 6.54 -28.61 16.55
CA GLY A 352 6.19 -28.77 17.97
C GLY A 352 4.69 -28.66 18.22
N ALA A 353 4.02 -27.71 17.64
CA ALA A 353 2.57 -27.55 17.74
C ALA A 353 1.82 -28.77 17.17
N LEU A 354 2.27 -29.30 16.02
CA LEU A 354 1.70 -30.52 15.43
C LEU A 354 1.91 -31.76 16.32
N MET A 355 3.09 -31.90 16.94
CA MET A 355 3.35 -32.98 17.88
C MET A 355 2.44 -32.92 19.13
N VAL A 356 2.29 -31.71 19.70
CA VAL A 356 1.40 -31.48 20.85
C VAL A 356 -0.05 -31.80 20.50
N THR A 357 -0.52 -31.29 19.35
CA THR A 357 -1.88 -31.56 18.87
C THR A 357 -2.11 -33.04 18.64
N ARG A 358 -1.16 -33.74 18.00
CA ARG A 358 -1.26 -35.21 17.81
C ARG A 358 -1.27 -35.97 19.14
N ALA A 359 -0.41 -35.58 20.08
CA ALA A 359 -0.37 -36.20 21.43
C ALA A 359 -1.70 -35.95 22.16
N TRP A 360 -2.29 -34.74 22.05
CA TRP A 360 -3.59 -34.47 22.65
C TRP A 360 -4.72 -35.25 21.97
N ILE A 361 -4.76 -35.37 20.65
CA ILE A 361 -5.75 -36.17 19.91
C ILE A 361 -5.68 -37.63 20.35
N SER A 362 -4.50 -38.20 20.53
CA SER A 362 -4.35 -39.60 20.95
C SER A 362 -4.81 -39.91 22.40
N THR A 363 -5.08 -38.88 23.20
CA THR A 363 -5.67 -39.05 24.54
C THR A 363 -7.20 -38.98 24.56
N GLN A 364 -7.82 -38.62 23.42
CA GLN A 364 -9.27 -38.51 23.33
C GLN A 364 -9.90 -39.84 22.95
N TRP A 365 -11.08 -40.10 23.49
CA TRP A 365 -11.86 -41.28 23.22
C TRP A 365 -13.31 -40.93 22.94
N TYR A 366 -13.99 -41.70 22.10
CA TYR A 366 -15.42 -41.55 21.87
C TYR A 366 -16.05 -42.83 21.37
N VAL A 367 -17.36 -42.98 21.60
CA VAL A 367 -18.19 -44.08 21.13
C VAL A 367 -19.06 -43.61 19.99
N ALA A 368 -18.99 -44.28 18.85
CA ALA A 368 -19.75 -43.93 17.67
C ALA A 368 -20.17 -45.15 16.84
N VAL A 369 -20.93 -44.91 15.76
CA VAL A 369 -21.37 -45.97 14.84
C VAL A 369 -20.23 -46.33 13.88
N ASN A 370 -19.95 -47.62 13.78
CA ASN A 370 -19.13 -48.18 12.71
C ASN A 370 -20.03 -48.75 11.63
N GLY A 371 -20.01 -48.14 10.43
CA GLY A 371 -20.84 -48.51 9.29
C GLY A 371 -22.00 -47.57 8.99
N SER A 372 -23.04 -48.06 8.34
CA SER A 372 -24.17 -47.23 7.92
C SER A 372 -25.18 -46.98 9.06
N ALA A 373 -25.79 -45.82 9.07
CA ALA A 373 -26.87 -45.48 10.03
C ALA A 373 -27.99 -46.53 10.04
N GLY A 374 -28.25 -47.10 11.23
CA GLY A 374 -29.33 -48.09 11.43
C GLY A 374 -28.88 -49.56 11.32
N THR A 375 -27.83 -49.90 10.62
CA THR A 375 -27.30 -51.28 10.48
C THR A 375 -25.86 -51.44 11.01
N GLY A 376 -25.20 -50.33 11.34
CA GLY A 376 -23.83 -50.32 11.89
C GLY A 376 -23.79 -50.80 13.35
N THR A 377 -22.61 -51.17 13.78
CA THR A 377 -22.30 -51.60 15.15
C THR A 377 -21.81 -50.42 15.99
N ILE A 378 -21.94 -50.49 17.29
CA ILE A 378 -21.33 -49.54 18.22
C ILE A 378 -19.84 -49.82 18.31
N ALA A 379 -19.00 -48.82 18.22
CA ALA A 379 -17.57 -48.98 18.29
C ALA A 379 -16.90 -47.87 19.12
N ILE A 380 -15.77 -48.21 19.73
CA ILE A 380 -14.90 -47.29 20.47
C ILE A 380 -13.82 -46.78 19.52
N TYR A 381 -13.63 -45.47 19.49
CA TYR A 381 -12.59 -44.84 18.72
C TYR A 381 -11.61 -44.07 19.59
N ASN A 382 -10.33 -44.19 19.28
CA ASN A 382 -9.29 -43.35 19.83
C ASN A 382 -9.05 -42.14 18.89
N GLY A 383 -9.16 -40.93 19.41
CA GLY A 383 -9.02 -39.69 18.63
C GLY A 383 -10.23 -38.77 18.73
N VAL A 384 -10.39 -37.93 17.73
CA VAL A 384 -11.47 -36.94 17.61
C VAL A 384 -12.28 -37.24 16.34
N PRO A 385 -13.61 -37.18 16.38
CA PRO A 385 -14.43 -37.41 15.18
C PRO A 385 -14.16 -36.33 14.12
N GLY A 386 -13.88 -36.76 12.88
CA GLY A 386 -13.67 -35.88 11.73
C GLY A 386 -12.44 -36.22 10.91
N THR A 387 -12.31 -35.47 9.79
CA THR A 387 -11.17 -35.57 8.87
C THR A 387 -10.54 -34.21 8.68
N LEU A 388 -9.19 -34.15 8.68
CA LEU A 388 -8.44 -32.95 8.36
C LEU A 388 -7.58 -33.23 7.13
N LEU A 389 -7.75 -32.46 6.06
CA LEU A 389 -7.03 -32.62 4.78
C LEU A 389 -7.08 -34.06 4.24
N GLY A 390 -8.23 -34.75 4.42
CA GLY A 390 -8.40 -36.13 3.94
C GLY A 390 -7.82 -37.21 4.84
N VAL A 391 -7.25 -36.84 5.99
CA VAL A 391 -6.73 -37.79 7.00
C VAL A 391 -7.72 -37.90 8.15
N ASN A 392 -8.12 -39.13 8.52
CA ASN A 392 -8.95 -39.37 9.69
C ASN A 392 -8.20 -39.03 10.97
N LEU A 393 -8.86 -38.26 11.87
CA LEU A 393 -8.29 -37.87 13.16
C LEU A 393 -8.56 -38.89 14.26
N SER A 394 -9.17 -40.03 13.93
CA SER A 394 -9.45 -41.15 14.86
C SER A 394 -9.15 -42.49 14.22
N SER A 395 -8.89 -43.46 15.05
CA SER A 395 -8.73 -44.88 14.71
C SER A 395 -9.72 -45.73 15.47
N LEU A 396 -10.27 -46.77 14.82
CA LEU A 396 -11.09 -47.76 15.48
C LEU A 396 -10.23 -48.55 16.47
N ASP A 397 -10.69 -48.67 17.72
CA ASP A 397 -10.04 -49.45 18.77
C ASP A 397 -10.77 -50.77 18.98
N THR A 398 -12.02 -50.73 19.38
CA THR A 398 -12.80 -51.92 19.68
C THR A 398 -14.21 -51.83 19.08
N GLU A 399 -14.70 -52.90 18.48
CA GLU A 399 -16.04 -53.01 17.92
C GLU A 399 -16.93 -53.90 18.83
N SER A 400 -18.14 -53.40 19.13
CA SER A 400 -19.14 -54.16 19.92
C SER A 400 -20.02 -54.97 18.98
N THR A 401 -20.63 -56.03 19.53
CA THR A 401 -21.63 -56.85 18.81
C THR A 401 -23.02 -56.25 18.78
N VAL A 402 -23.24 -55.08 19.43
CA VAL A 402 -24.54 -54.43 19.52
C VAL A 402 -24.74 -53.56 18.27
N THR A 403 -25.87 -53.78 17.56
CA THR A 403 -26.25 -52.95 16.40
C THR A 403 -27.01 -51.73 16.87
N VAL A 404 -26.79 -50.59 16.17
CA VAL A 404 -27.44 -49.31 16.49
C VAL A 404 -28.96 -49.43 16.45
N GLY A 405 -29.51 -50.20 15.51
CA GLY A 405 -30.95 -50.44 15.40
C GLY A 405 -31.62 -51.14 16.58
N GLU A 406 -30.81 -51.76 17.50
CA GLU A 406 -31.33 -52.42 18.71
C GLU A 406 -31.44 -51.45 19.91
N LEU A 407 -30.91 -50.23 19.79
CA LEU A 407 -30.96 -49.23 20.85
C LEU A 407 -32.30 -48.44 20.87
N PRO A 408 -32.63 -47.85 22.02
CA PRO A 408 -33.65 -46.83 22.09
C PRO A 408 -33.38 -45.69 21.10
N LEU A 409 -34.43 -45.07 20.50
CA LEU A 409 -34.30 -44.03 19.49
C LEU A 409 -33.43 -42.83 19.92
N PHE A 410 -33.50 -42.47 21.20
CA PHE A 410 -32.68 -41.42 21.77
C PHE A 410 -31.19 -41.79 21.75
N ASP A 411 -30.85 -43.04 22.13
CA ASP A 411 -29.47 -43.50 22.15
C ASP A 411 -28.89 -43.67 20.73
N GLN A 412 -29.71 -44.02 19.73
CA GLN A 412 -29.30 -44.09 18.34
C GLN A 412 -28.83 -42.72 17.83
N GLU A 413 -29.54 -41.64 18.19
CA GLU A 413 -29.16 -40.27 17.82
C GLU A 413 -27.87 -39.85 18.53
N LEU A 414 -27.68 -40.17 19.81
CA LEU A 414 -26.47 -39.85 20.56
C LEU A 414 -25.25 -40.57 19.99
N VAL A 415 -25.32 -41.87 19.71
CA VAL A 415 -24.21 -42.63 19.14
C VAL A 415 -23.88 -42.19 17.73
N SER A 416 -24.88 -41.77 16.95
CA SER A 416 -24.65 -41.23 15.59
C SER A 416 -23.85 -39.92 15.58
N LYS A 417 -23.99 -39.08 16.62
CA LYS A 417 -23.22 -37.85 16.83
C LYS A 417 -21.85 -38.08 17.45
N GLY A 418 -21.63 -39.25 18.04
CA GLY A 418 -20.43 -39.60 18.80
C GLY A 418 -20.53 -39.16 20.27
N ILE A 419 -20.43 -40.11 21.20
CA ILE A 419 -20.46 -39.86 22.65
C ILE A 419 -19.01 -39.69 23.12
N PRO A 420 -18.57 -38.55 23.60
CA PRO A 420 -17.23 -38.35 24.09
C PRO A 420 -17.01 -39.17 25.40
N ALA A 421 -15.82 -39.73 25.55
CA ALA A 421 -15.41 -40.46 26.72
C ALA A 421 -14.08 -39.92 27.28
N SER A 422 -13.93 -39.92 28.59
CA SER A 422 -12.73 -39.37 29.25
C SER A 422 -11.53 -40.34 29.26
N SER A 423 -11.78 -41.61 29.01
CA SER A 423 -10.77 -42.66 28.94
C SER A 423 -11.30 -43.89 28.21
N LEU A 424 -10.43 -44.85 27.89
CA LEU A 424 -10.86 -46.15 27.33
C LEU A 424 -11.83 -46.89 28.27
N ASP A 425 -11.58 -46.89 29.56
CA ASP A 425 -12.46 -47.55 30.56
C ASP A 425 -13.84 -46.86 30.59
N ASP A 426 -13.89 -45.52 30.42
CA ASP A 426 -15.13 -44.78 30.35
C ASP A 426 -15.90 -45.12 29.07
N ALA A 427 -15.22 -45.22 27.92
CA ALA A 427 -15.80 -45.62 26.64
C ALA A 427 -16.38 -47.05 26.71
N GLN A 428 -15.65 -47.98 27.35
CA GLN A 428 -16.13 -49.37 27.59
C GLN A 428 -17.38 -49.37 28.46
N ARG A 429 -17.40 -48.59 29.55
CA ARG A 429 -18.57 -48.46 30.42
C ARG A 429 -19.79 -47.90 29.65
N ILE A 430 -19.61 -46.92 28.77
CA ILE A 430 -20.68 -46.39 27.91
C ILE A 430 -21.21 -47.49 26.99
N VAL A 431 -20.35 -48.30 26.37
CA VAL A 431 -20.75 -49.43 25.50
C VAL A 431 -21.51 -50.50 26.29
N ASP A 432 -21.07 -50.86 27.52
CA ASP A 432 -21.75 -51.83 28.39
C ASP A 432 -23.14 -51.35 28.82
N GLU A 433 -23.30 -50.03 29.09
CA GLU A 433 -24.58 -49.41 29.41
C GLU A 433 -25.53 -49.44 28.19
N LEU A 434 -25.01 -49.10 27.01
CA LEU A 434 -25.78 -49.17 25.75
C LEU A 434 -26.17 -50.62 25.42
N SER A 435 -25.32 -51.59 25.66
CA SER A 435 -25.58 -53.02 25.50
C SER A 435 -26.68 -53.52 26.45
N THR A 436 -26.71 -53.07 27.68
CA THR A 436 -27.76 -53.34 28.66
C THR A 436 -29.09 -52.78 28.20
N ARG A 437 -29.10 -51.56 27.72
CA ARG A 437 -30.34 -50.90 27.15
C ARG A 437 -30.80 -51.62 25.89
N ALA A 438 -29.92 -51.99 24.97
CA ALA A 438 -30.25 -52.78 23.79
C ALA A 438 -30.92 -54.11 24.15
N THR A 439 -30.38 -54.81 25.19
CA THR A 439 -30.94 -56.06 25.71
C THR A 439 -32.33 -55.87 26.31
N ALA A 440 -32.56 -54.75 27.01
CA ALA A 440 -33.88 -54.37 27.53
C ALA A 440 -34.91 -54.13 26.41
N CYS A 441 -34.51 -53.58 25.26
CA CYS A 441 -35.37 -53.42 24.10
C CYS A 441 -35.75 -54.73 23.40
N LYS A 442 -35.05 -55.83 23.64
CA LYS A 442 -35.37 -57.20 23.14
C LYS A 442 -36.34 -57.96 24.04
N ALA A 443 -36.73 -57.41 25.20
CA ALA A 443 -37.65 -58.07 26.14
C ALA A 443 -39.06 -58.19 25.55
N VAL A 444 -39.87 -59.12 26.05
CA VAL A 444 -41.27 -59.36 25.62
C VAL A 444 -42.14 -58.09 25.79
N PHE A 445 -41.80 -57.24 26.76
CA PHE A 445 -42.40 -55.92 27.00
C PHE A 445 -41.30 -54.88 27.04
N PRO A 446 -40.93 -54.33 25.86
CA PRO A 446 -39.84 -53.36 25.79
C PRO A 446 -40.25 -52.03 26.44
N PRO A 447 -39.30 -51.30 27.06
CA PRO A 447 -39.55 -49.98 27.60
C PRO A 447 -39.96 -48.97 26.51
N ALA A 448 -40.63 -47.90 26.91
CA ALA A 448 -40.99 -46.82 25.97
C ALA A 448 -39.70 -46.22 25.33
N GLY A 449 -39.75 -45.98 24.02
CA GLY A 449 -38.63 -45.48 23.22
C GLY A 449 -37.81 -46.55 22.51
N CYS A 450 -38.06 -47.83 22.75
CA CYS A 450 -37.45 -48.93 21.99
C CYS A 450 -38.04 -49.07 20.58
N PRO A 451 -37.30 -49.53 19.56
CA PRO A 451 -37.81 -49.81 18.23
C PRO A 451 -38.95 -50.85 18.32
N GLY A 452 -40.14 -50.53 17.79
CA GLY A 452 -41.29 -51.44 17.80
C GLY A 452 -42.15 -51.46 19.08
N ALA A 453 -41.85 -50.66 20.10
CA ALA A 453 -42.71 -50.47 21.25
C ALA A 453 -44.00 -49.71 20.79
N THR A 454 -45.16 -50.35 20.93
CA THR A 454 -46.45 -49.68 20.75
C THR A 454 -46.68 -48.77 21.94
N THR A 455 -46.86 -47.44 21.66
CA THR A 455 -47.24 -46.41 22.63
C THR A 455 -48.58 -46.72 23.31
#